data_a2bf07d21bb48aca111c65971681e273
#
_entry.id   a2bf07d21bb48aca111c65971681e273
#
_cell.length_a   1.000
_cell.length_b   1.000
_cell.length_c   1.000
_cell.angle_alpha   90.00
_cell.angle_beta   90.00
_cell.angle_gamma   90.00
#
_symmetry.space_group_name_H-M   'P 1'
#
loop_
_entity.id
_entity.type
_entity.pdbx_description
1 polymer ?
#
loop_
_entity_poly.entity_id
_entity_poly.type
_entity_poly.pdbx_seq_one_letter_code
_entity_poly.pdbx_strand_id
1 'polypeptide(L)'
;MAQPDRPGWLVLRTDGGEPALLDASGAAVAGQAPAGPLSARAVLADDCFYVPLPVGERAVIFGAGHIARALVPLLRTINFRPVVFDDRPEYADPAAFPEAEAVLCGDFRDIAATIDVTPEDYVIIMTSGHLHD
;
A
#
# COMPACT_ATOMS: atom_id res chain seq x y z
N MET A 1 -9.90 -13.35 6.40
CA MET A 1 -9.42 -13.22 5.01
C MET A 1 -8.15 -12.40 5.02
N ALA A 2 -7.05 -12.92 4.49
CA ALA A 2 -5.79 -12.18 4.40
C ALA A 2 -5.98 -10.95 3.48
N GLN A 3 -5.56 -9.77 3.93
CA GLN A 3 -5.58 -8.58 3.10
C GLN A 3 -4.41 -8.66 2.11
N PRO A 4 -4.64 -8.57 0.78
CA PRO A 4 -3.61 -8.80 -0.23
C PRO A 4 -2.42 -7.83 -0.18
N ASP A 5 -2.58 -6.70 0.50
CA ASP A 5 -1.57 -5.65 0.57
C ASP A 5 -0.66 -5.72 1.80
N ARG A 6 -0.78 -6.74 2.64
CA ARG A 6 0.05 -6.86 3.84
C ARG A 6 1.29 -7.71 3.58
N PRO A 7 2.47 -7.28 4.05
CA PRO A 7 3.69 -8.07 3.92
C PRO A 7 3.68 -9.32 4.82
N GLY A 8 2.72 -9.45 5.77
CA GLY A 8 2.58 -10.62 6.61
C GLY A 8 2.38 -10.30 8.08
N TRP A 9 2.74 -11.23 8.95
CA TRP A 9 2.62 -11.13 10.40
C TRP A 9 3.89 -11.60 11.09
N LEU A 10 4.27 -10.89 12.14
CA LEU A 10 5.23 -11.35 13.12
C LEU A 10 4.45 -12.08 14.23
N VAL A 11 4.86 -13.31 14.56
CA VAL A 11 4.27 -14.10 15.64
C VAL A 11 5.27 -14.16 16.79
N LEU A 12 4.88 -13.61 17.93
CA LEU A 12 5.68 -13.60 19.15
C LEU A 12 5.05 -14.55 20.16
N ARG A 13 5.85 -15.42 20.74
CA ARG A 13 5.39 -16.37 21.76
C ARG A 13 5.48 -15.78 23.17
N THR A 14 4.44 -15.96 23.98
CA THR A 14 4.43 -15.49 25.37
C THR A 14 5.33 -16.28 26.31
N ASP A 15 5.69 -17.52 25.90
CA ASP A 15 6.61 -18.42 26.64
C ASP A 15 8.09 -18.12 26.38
N GLY A 16 8.40 -17.10 25.57
CA GLY A 16 9.79 -16.75 25.19
C GLY A 16 10.37 -17.67 24.13
N GLY A 17 9.57 -18.50 23.47
CA GLY A 17 10.01 -19.32 22.35
C GLY A 17 10.40 -18.47 21.13
N GLU A 18 10.99 -19.13 20.13
CA GLU A 18 11.42 -18.44 18.91
C GLU A 18 10.24 -17.78 18.18
N PRO A 19 10.43 -16.53 17.70
CA PRO A 19 9.41 -15.85 16.91
C PRO A 19 9.27 -16.52 15.54
N ALA A 20 8.12 -16.31 14.90
CA ALA A 20 7.89 -16.72 13.52
C ALA A 20 7.49 -15.54 12.64
N LEU A 21 7.78 -15.66 11.36
CA LEU A 21 7.36 -14.70 10.33
C LEU A 21 6.44 -15.42 9.35
N LEU A 22 5.25 -14.86 9.15
CA LEU A 22 4.28 -15.34 8.18
C LEU A 22 4.18 -14.36 7.02
N ASP A 23 4.00 -14.87 5.81
CA ASP A 23 3.71 -14.04 4.64
C ASP A 23 2.24 -13.55 4.59
N ALA A 24 1.88 -12.84 3.53
CA ALA A 24 0.53 -12.31 3.33
C ALA A 24 -0.55 -13.41 3.25
N SER A 25 -0.19 -14.65 2.90
CA SER A 25 -1.10 -15.80 2.87
C SER A 25 -1.24 -16.49 4.24
N GLY A 26 -0.37 -16.15 5.19
CA GLY A 26 -0.26 -16.81 6.48
C GLY A 26 0.68 -18.01 6.49
N ALA A 27 1.42 -18.24 5.41
CA ALA A 27 2.42 -19.30 5.36
C ALA A 27 3.70 -18.86 6.08
N ALA A 28 4.35 -19.80 6.79
CA ALA A 28 5.57 -19.50 7.52
C ALA A 28 6.75 -19.25 6.55
N VAL A 29 7.35 -18.08 6.64
CA VAL A 29 8.59 -17.70 5.95
C VAL A 29 9.80 -18.05 6.80
N ALA A 30 9.67 -17.87 8.11
CA ALA A 30 10.70 -18.23 9.09
C ALA A 30 10.06 -18.65 10.42
N GLY A 31 10.70 -19.55 11.13
CA GLY A 31 10.19 -20.09 12.39
C GLY A 31 8.95 -21.00 12.20
N GLN A 32 8.32 -21.33 13.31
CA GLN A 32 7.08 -22.10 13.33
C GLN A 32 6.05 -21.39 14.21
N ALA A 33 4.83 -21.27 13.70
CA ALA A 33 3.71 -20.72 14.46
C ALA A 33 2.49 -21.62 14.29
N PRO A 34 1.65 -21.75 15.33
CA PRO A 34 0.35 -22.36 15.17
C PRO A 34 -0.53 -21.51 14.25
N ALA A 35 -1.52 -22.15 13.63
CA ALA A 35 -2.54 -21.42 12.89
C ALA A 35 -3.30 -20.50 13.87
N GLY A 36 -3.39 -19.23 13.54
CA GLY A 36 -4.00 -18.22 14.40
C GLY A 36 -4.72 -17.13 13.62
N PRO A 37 -5.32 -16.17 14.34
CA PRO A 37 -6.09 -15.11 13.71
C PRO A 37 -5.18 -14.12 12.99
N LEU A 38 -5.31 -14.04 11.67
CA LEU A 38 -4.62 -13.08 10.82
C LEU A 38 -5.52 -11.87 10.62
N SER A 39 -5.36 -10.87 11.45
CA SER A 39 -6.19 -9.67 11.43
C SER A 39 -5.39 -8.39 11.17
N ALA A 40 -6.11 -7.29 10.91
CA ALA A 40 -5.52 -5.97 10.72
C ALA A 40 -4.92 -5.37 12.00
N ARG A 41 -5.21 -5.97 13.15
CA ARG A 41 -4.69 -5.54 14.46
C ARG A 41 -3.94 -6.69 15.11
N ALA A 42 -3.06 -6.36 16.04
CA ALA A 42 -2.40 -7.36 16.85
C ALA A 42 -3.44 -8.12 17.70
N VAL A 43 -3.32 -9.43 17.72
CA VAL A 43 -4.22 -10.32 18.47
C VAL A 43 -3.39 -11.31 19.27
N LEU A 44 -3.76 -11.51 20.54
CA LEU A 44 -3.24 -12.57 21.38
C LEU A 44 -4.19 -13.80 21.26
N ALA A 45 -3.65 -14.93 20.82
CA ALA A 45 -4.36 -16.19 20.75
C ALA A 45 -3.38 -17.36 20.96
N ASP A 46 -3.80 -18.37 21.72
CA ASP A 46 -3.01 -19.61 21.98
C ASP A 46 -1.55 -19.32 22.39
N ASP A 47 -1.37 -18.40 23.34
CA ASP A 47 -0.06 -17.96 23.84
C ASP A 47 0.88 -17.35 22.77
N CYS A 48 0.31 -16.84 21.69
CA CYS A 48 1.03 -16.15 20.64
C CYS A 48 0.39 -14.79 20.32
N PHE A 49 1.23 -13.77 20.17
CA PHE A 49 0.85 -12.49 19.60
C PHE A 49 1.05 -12.53 18.09
N TYR A 50 -0.03 -12.35 17.35
CA TYR A 50 -0.03 -12.18 15.90
C TYR A 50 -0.03 -10.69 15.58
N VAL A 51 1.13 -10.16 15.22
CA VAL A 51 1.33 -8.73 14.99
C VAL A 51 1.41 -8.50 13.48
N PRO A 52 0.41 -7.80 12.88
CA PRO A 52 0.47 -7.47 11.46
C PRO A 52 1.67 -6.57 11.19
N LEU A 53 2.44 -6.90 10.16
CA LEU A 53 3.54 -6.04 9.74
C LEU A 53 2.97 -4.76 9.09
N PRO A 54 3.58 -3.60 9.34
CA PRO A 54 3.10 -2.35 8.79
C PRO A 54 3.24 -2.34 7.27
N VAL A 55 2.18 -2.00 6.57
CA VAL A 55 2.22 -1.58 5.16
C VAL A 55 2.19 -0.07 5.13
N GLY A 56 2.95 0.51 4.23
CA GLY A 56 2.82 1.92 3.95
C GLY A 56 1.41 2.24 3.46
N GLU A 57 0.89 3.40 3.86
CA GLU A 57 -0.41 3.86 3.40
C GLU A 57 -0.36 4.25 1.92
N ARG A 58 -1.44 4.02 1.20
CA ARG A 58 -1.50 4.37 -0.22
C ARG A 58 -1.80 5.85 -0.38
N ALA A 59 -1.01 6.53 -1.22
CA ALA A 59 -1.24 7.91 -1.64
C ALA A 59 -1.57 7.93 -3.13
N VAL A 60 -2.80 8.25 -3.46
CA VAL A 60 -3.28 8.37 -4.84
C VAL A 60 -3.11 9.80 -5.30
N ILE A 61 -2.28 10.02 -6.31
CA ILE A 61 -1.92 11.33 -6.84
C ILE A 61 -2.62 11.51 -8.18
N PHE A 62 -3.55 12.43 -8.25
CA PHE A 62 -4.20 12.83 -9.48
C PHE A 62 -3.45 14.01 -10.11
N GLY A 63 -2.81 13.74 -11.26
CA GLY A 63 -1.94 14.66 -11.98
C GLY A 63 -0.47 14.21 -11.96
N ALA A 64 0.08 13.88 -13.13
CA ALA A 64 1.43 13.35 -13.32
C ALA A 64 2.44 14.42 -13.78
N GLY A 65 2.27 15.66 -13.36
CA GLY A 65 3.15 16.78 -13.72
C GLY A 65 4.47 16.82 -12.95
N HIS A 66 5.17 17.95 -13.04
CA HIS A 66 6.49 18.13 -12.41
C HIS A 66 6.47 18.00 -10.90
N ILE A 67 5.40 18.46 -10.25
CA ILE A 67 5.24 18.36 -8.79
C ILE A 67 5.11 16.91 -8.37
N ALA A 68 4.32 16.11 -9.10
CA ALA A 68 4.17 14.68 -8.83
C ALA A 68 5.52 13.95 -8.94
N ARG A 69 6.34 14.28 -9.93
CA ARG A 69 7.69 13.69 -10.10
C ARG A 69 8.61 13.97 -8.91
N ALA A 70 8.49 15.13 -8.29
CA ALA A 70 9.24 15.46 -7.07
C ALA A 70 8.64 14.83 -5.82
N LEU A 71 7.31 14.72 -5.75
CA LEU A 71 6.59 14.24 -4.58
C LEU A 71 6.69 12.72 -4.40
N VAL A 72 6.64 11.94 -5.47
CA VAL A 72 6.65 10.47 -5.40
C VAL A 72 7.85 9.91 -4.65
N PRO A 73 9.11 10.32 -4.95
CA PRO A 73 10.27 9.89 -4.17
C PRO A 73 10.18 10.25 -2.69
N LEU A 74 9.68 11.45 -2.36
CA LEU A 74 9.53 11.90 -0.99
C LEU A 74 8.51 11.04 -0.21
N LEU A 75 7.39 10.71 -0.84
CA LEU A 75 6.38 9.83 -0.23
C LEU A 75 6.95 8.44 0.08
N ARG A 76 7.82 7.91 -0.79
CA ARG A 76 8.50 6.63 -0.53
C ARG A 76 9.41 6.70 0.69
N THR A 77 10.10 7.81 0.92
CA THR A 77 10.99 7.96 2.09
C THR A 77 10.25 7.93 3.43
N ILE A 78 8.97 8.29 3.43
CA ILE A 78 8.10 8.26 4.60
C ILE A 78 7.13 7.07 4.59
N ASN A 79 7.48 6.02 3.85
CA ASN A 79 6.79 4.74 3.77
C ASN A 79 5.37 4.79 3.19
N PHE A 80 5.05 5.77 2.33
CA PHE A 80 3.84 5.73 1.52
C PHE A 80 4.03 4.86 0.28
N ARG A 81 2.91 4.37 -0.26
CA ARG A 81 2.82 3.65 -1.54
C ARG A 81 2.14 4.57 -2.56
N PRO A 82 2.93 5.37 -3.32
CA PRO A 82 2.34 6.33 -4.25
C PRO A 82 1.80 5.65 -5.50
N VAL A 83 0.57 6.00 -5.86
CA VAL A 83 -0.08 5.65 -7.13
C VAL A 83 -0.35 6.94 -7.89
N VAL A 84 0.11 7.02 -9.13
CA VAL A 84 -0.04 8.21 -9.96
C VAL A 84 -1.11 7.96 -11.02
N PHE A 85 -2.00 8.92 -11.21
CA PHE A 85 -3.07 8.87 -12.21
C PHE A 85 -3.10 10.16 -13.03
N ASP A 86 -3.15 10.03 -14.36
CA ASP A 86 -3.35 11.16 -15.28
C ASP A 86 -4.15 10.69 -16.49
N ASP A 87 -4.86 11.59 -17.13
CA ASP A 87 -5.63 11.30 -18.35
C ASP A 87 -4.79 11.42 -19.63
N ARG A 88 -3.59 11.96 -19.52
CA ARG A 88 -2.65 12.15 -20.64
C ARG A 88 -1.62 11.04 -20.66
N PRO A 89 -1.63 10.15 -21.69
CA PRO A 89 -0.71 9.01 -21.75
C PRO A 89 0.79 9.39 -21.70
N GLU A 90 1.15 10.55 -22.26
CA GLU A 90 2.51 11.04 -22.26
C GLU A 90 3.02 11.47 -20.87
N TYR A 91 2.11 11.78 -19.93
CA TYR A 91 2.43 12.08 -18.54
C TYR A 91 2.31 10.86 -17.64
N ALA A 92 1.33 9.99 -17.89
CA ALA A 92 1.15 8.74 -17.15
C ALA A 92 2.14 7.67 -17.63
N ASP A 93 3.42 8.00 -17.59
CA ASP A 93 4.51 7.14 -18.01
C ASP A 93 5.20 6.51 -16.79
N PRO A 94 5.17 5.18 -16.63
CA PRO A 94 5.86 4.49 -15.54
C PRO A 94 7.37 4.80 -15.46
N ALA A 95 8.02 5.06 -16.60
CA ALA A 95 9.44 5.42 -16.63
C ALA A 95 9.73 6.76 -15.96
N ALA A 96 8.76 7.67 -15.89
CA ALA A 96 8.88 8.95 -15.20
C ALA A 96 8.70 8.84 -13.69
N PHE A 97 8.16 7.72 -13.19
CA PHE A 97 7.83 7.46 -11.79
C PHE A 97 8.33 6.09 -11.34
N PRO A 98 9.64 5.83 -11.35
CA PRO A 98 10.16 4.49 -11.03
C PRO A 98 9.88 4.05 -9.59
N GLU A 99 9.59 4.99 -8.69
CA GLU A 99 9.32 4.72 -7.28
C GLU A 99 7.82 4.65 -6.96
N ALA A 100 6.94 4.90 -7.93
CA ALA A 100 5.51 4.69 -7.77
C ALA A 100 5.17 3.20 -7.75
N GLU A 101 4.19 2.82 -6.91
CA GLU A 101 3.65 1.46 -6.90
C GLU A 101 2.92 1.14 -8.21
N ALA A 102 2.20 2.13 -8.73
CA ALA A 102 1.53 2.05 -10.02
C ALA A 102 1.44 3.43 -10.68
N VAL A 103 1.41 3.45 -12.01
CA VAL A 103 1.12 4.63 -12.82
C VAL A 103 -0.02 4.28 -13.75
N LEU A 104 -1.12 4.98 -13.64
CA LEU A 104 -2.39 4.67 -14.29
C LEU A 104 -2.80 5.79 -15.23
N CYS A 105 -3.29 5.42 -16.41
CA CYS A 105 -3.89 6.35 -17.36
C CYS A 105 -5.40 6.08 -17.47
N GLY A 106 -6.21 7.10 -17.27
CA GLY A 106 -7.66 6.97 -17.32
C GLY A 106 -8.38 8.31 -17.48
N ASP A 107 -9.69 8.29 -17.56
CA ASP A 107 -10.52 9.50 -17.65
C ASP A 107 -10.83 10.04 -16.25
N PHE A 108 -10.53 11.31 -15.98
CA PHE A 108 -10.91 11.97 -14.72
C PHE A 108 -12.43 12.04 -14.47
N ARG A 109 -13.22 11.88 -15.52
CA ARG A 109 -14.69 11.83 -15.41
C ARG A 109 -15.21 10.46 -14.98
N ASP A 110 -14.37 9.43 -15.06
CA ASP A 110 -14.71 8.05 -14.66
C ASP A 110 -13.49 7.37 -14.02
N ILE A 111 -13.05 7.93 -12.90
CA ILE A 111 -11.89 7.43 -12.15
C ILE A 111 -12.11 5.98 -11.71
N ALA A 112 -13.33 5.65 -11.32
CA ALA A 112 -13.68 4.31 -10.81
C ALA A 112 -13.50 3.20 -11.84
N ALA A 113 -13.50 3.52 -13.14
CA ALA A 113 -13.19 2.53 -14.19
C ALA A 113 -11.71 2.09 -14.17
N THR A 114 -10.83 2.87 -13.54
CA THR A 114 -9.37 2.62 -13.57
C THR A 114 -8.81 2.32 -12.19
N ILE A 115 -9.30 2.99 -11.14
CA ILE A 115 -8.81 2.82 -9.78
C ILE A 115 -9.96 2.85 -8.78
N ASP A 116 -9.91 1.93 -7.81
CA ASP A 116 -10.77 1.97 -6.63
C ASP A 116 -10.08 2.75 -5.52
N VAL A 117 -10.63 3.92 -5.19
CA VAL A 117 -10.17 4.77 -4.08
C VAL A 117 -10.97 4.43 -2.84
N THR A 118 -10.28 4.07 -1.78
CA THR A 118 -10.89 3.62 -0.52
C THR A 118 -10.77 4.67 0.58
N PRO A 119 -11.54 4.58 1.67
CA PRO A 119 -11.43 5.50 2.80
C PRO A 119 -10.06 5.50 3.50
N GLU A 120 -9.25 4.49 3.28
CA GLU A 120 -7.89 4.36 3.83
C GLU A 120 -6.84 5.06 2.96
N ASP A 121 -7.20 5.52 1.77
CA ASP A 121 -6.28 6.19 0.87
C ASP A 121 -6.12 7.67 1.19
N TYR A 122 -4.92 8.17 1.02
CA TYR A 122 -4.66 9.60 0.93
C TYR A 122 -4.79 10.04 -0.52
N VAL A 123 -5.57 11.08 -0.76
CA VAL A 123 -5.79 11.63 -2.10
C VAL A 123 -5.12 12.98 -2.23
N ILE A 124 -4.30 13.13 -3.26
CA ILE A 124 -3.57 14.36 -3.57
C ILE A 124 -3.95 14.79 -4.98
N ILE A 125 -4.57 15.96 -5.11
CA ILE A 125 -5.03 16.50 -6.38
C ILE A 125 -4.05 17.57 -6.85
N MET A 126 -3.44 17.35 -8.01
CA MET A 126 -2.44 18.25 -8.61
C MET A 126 -2.66 18.38 -10.12
N THR A 127 -3.92 18.37 -10.54
CA THR A 127 -4.30 18.51 -11.96
C THR A 127 -3.97 19.91 -12.49
N SER A 128 -3.69 20.00 -13.78
CA SER A 128 -3.41 21.29 -14.43
C SER A 128 -4.71 22.01 -14.75
N GLY A 129 -4.79 23.30 -14.38
CA GLY A 129 -5.88 24.19 -14.79
C GLY A 129 -7.20 24.02 -14.04
N HIS A 130 -7.23 23.23 -12.98
CA HIS A 130 -8.40 23.03 -12.10
C HIS A 130 -9.68 22.55 -12.81
N LEU A 131 -9.55 21.92 -13.97
CA LEU A 131 -10.70 21.45 -14.75
C LEU A 131 -11.32 20.18 -14.17
N HIS A 132 -10.56 19.43 -13.37
CA HIS A 132 -10.94 18.12 -12.84
C HIS A 132 -10.81 18.00 -11.32
N ASP A 133 -10.60 19.13 -10.62
CA ASP A 133 -10.44 19.14 -9.16
C ASP A 133 -11.72 18.80 -8.40
#